data_61f70c4afe23b562fd9a53a06c4edd0b
#
_entry.id   61f70c4afe23b562fd9a53a06c4edd0b
#
_cell.length_a   1.000
_cell.length_b   1.000
_cell.length_c   1.000
_cell.angle_alpha   90.00
_cell.angle_beta   90.00
_cell.angle_gamma   90.00
#
_symmetry.space_group_name_H-M   'P 1'
#
loop_
_entity.id
_entity.type
_entity.pdbx_description
1 polymer ?
#
loop_
_entity_poly.entity_id
_entity_poly.type
_entity_poly.pdbx_seq_one_letter_code
_entity_poly.pdbx_strand_id
1 'polypeptide(L)'
;MDRNVKYLIIGAGISGLTFANYADGDYLIIEKEKEVGGYCRTIKKKDYVWDYAGHFFHFSTDEFKKKFLDSVNPEDIKYKDKNTKIIYKGELVDYPFQTNIHQLEKEEFIDCLYDLFHKEEKEDYDSFLDMLYGKFGKSIVEKFLKPYNEKLYAVDLKTLDKDAMGRFFPYADIPAIIDNMKANKDSTSYNNS
;
A
#
# COMPACT_ATOMS: atom_id res chain seq x y z
N MET A 1 2.05 27.82 -33.89
CA MET A 1 2.34 26.62 -34.68
C MET A 1 1.31 25.59 -34.31
N ASP A 2 0.40 25.32 -35.21
CA ASP A 2 -0.56 24.24 -35.00
C ASP A 2 0.17 22.90 -35.21
N ARG A 3 0.17 22.07 -34.16
CA ARG A 3 0.70 20.70 -34.22
C ARG A 3 -0.47 19.74 -34.30
N ASN A 4 -0.51 18.94 -35.34
CA ASN A 4 -1.46 17.85 -35.42
C ASN A 4 -0.73 16.55 -35.02
N VAL A 5 -1.19 15.92 -33.95
CA VAL A 5 -0.60 14.67 -33.42
C VAL A 5 -1.69 13.66 -33.16
N LYS A 6 -1.37 12.37 -33.26
CA LYS A 6 -2.30 11.28 -32.98
C LYS A 6 -2.69 11.25 -31.49
N TYR A 7 -1.72 11.51 -30.60
CA TYR A 7 -1.94 11.47 -29.15
C TYR A 7 -1.46 12.76 -28.48
N LEU A 8 -2.34 13.37 -27.69
CA LEU A 8 -1.99 14.42 -26.73
C LEU A 8 -1.95 13.81 -25.33
N ILE A 9 -0.78 13.79 -24.70
CA ILE A 9 -0.55 13.25 -23.38
C ILE A 9 -0.42 14.40 -22.38
N ILE A 10 -1.30 14.47 -21.41
CA ILE A 10 -1.31 15.51 -20.39
C ILE A 10 -0.65 14.97 -19.12
N GLY A 11 0.54 15.46 -18.82
CA GLY A 11 1.38 15.05 -17.71
C GLY A 11 2.48 14.06 -18.10
N ALA A 12 3.73 14.40 -17.74
CA ALA A 12 4.92 13.57 -17.94
C ALA A 12 5.31 12.80 -16.65
N GLY A 13 4.32 12.32 -15.91
CA GLY A 13 4.52 11.33 -14.85
C GLY A 13 4.75 9.95 -15.44
N ILE A 14 4.95 8.94 -14.57
CA ILE A 14 5.26 7.57 -15.01
C ILE A 14 4.23 7.01 -15.99
N SER A 15 2.95 7.27 -15.77
CA SER A 15 1.87 6.80 -16.66
C SER A 15 1.95 7.42 -18.06
N GLY A 16 2.12 8.76 -18.14
CA GLY A 16 2.23 9.46 -19.42
C GLY A 16 3.48 9.07 -20.21
N LEU A 17 4.62 8.95 -19.51
CA LEU A 17 5.88 8.50 -20.12
C LEU A 17 5.81 7.04 -20.58
N THR A 18 5.18 6.17 -19.81
CA THR A 18 4.97 4.76 -20.20
C THR A 18 4.06 4.68 -21.41
N PHE A 19 2.93 5.41 -21.42
CA PHE A 19 2.06 5.45 -22.59
C PHE A 19 2.82 5.92 -23.84
N ALA A 20 3.60 7.01 -23.73
CA ALA A 20 4.37 7.52 -24.86
C ALA A 20 5.39 6.50 -25.41
N ASN A 21 5.99 5.71 -24.52
CA ASN A 21 6.97 4.69 -24.90
C ASN A 21 6.33 3.51 -25.69
N TYR A 22 5.03 3.29 -25.55
CA TYR A 22 4.29 2.24 -26.24
C TYR A 22 3.34 2.76 -27.33
N ALA A 23 3.23 4.09 -27.51
CA ALA A 23 2.36 4.70 -28.48
C ALA A 23 2.81 4.36 -29.92
N ASP A 24 1.85 3.98 -30.75
CA ASP A 24 2.04 3.59 -32.15
C ASP A 24 1.82 4.76 -33.13
N GLY A 25 2.30 5.93 -32.83
CA GLY A 25 2.15 7.13 -33.66
C GLY A 25 2.70 8.39 -33.02
N ASP A 26 2.53 9.51 -33.71
CA ASP A 26 3.01 10.82 -33.26
C ASP A 26 2.31 11.23 -31.98
N TYR A 27 3.06 11.72 -31.03
CA TYR A 27 2.51 12.22 -29.77
C TYR A 27 3.15 13.56 -29.34
N LEU A 28 2.42 14.26 -28.50
CA LEU A 28 2.89 15.44 -27.81
C LEU A 28 2.61 15.26 -26.32
N ILE A 29 3.65 15.42 -25.49
CA ILE A 29 3.48 15.43 -24.03
C ILE A 29 3.49 16.89 -23.55
N ILE A 30 2.52 17.25 -22.72
CA ILE A 30 2.43 18.55 -22.04
C ILE A 30 2.66 18.29 -20.54
N GLU A 31 3.67 18.94 -19.97
CA GLU A 31 4.00 18.89 -18.56
C GLU A 31 3.99 20.30 -17.95
N LYS A 32 3.36 20.47 -16.78
CA LYS A 32 3.28 21.76 -16.07
C LYS A 32 4.56 22.11 -15.32
N GLU A 33 5.31 21.10 -14.92
CA GLU A 33 6.55 21.26 -14.18
C GLU A 33 7.74 21.41 -15.13
N LYS A 34 8.87 21.89 -14.59
CA LYS A 34 10.11 22.04 -15.37
C LYS A 34 10.78 20.71 -15.69
N GLU A 35 10.47 19.65 -14.95
CA GLU A 35 11.08 18.33 -15.03
C GLU A 35 10.00 17.27 -15.16
N VAL A 36 10.29 16.24 -15.95
CA VAL A 36 9.44 15.06 -16.09
C VAL A 36 9.59 14.13 -14.88
N GLY A 37 8.69 13.13 -14.72
CA GLY A 37 8.77 12.11 -13.69
C GLY A 37 7.64 12.15 -12.65
N GLY A 38 6.89 13.25 -12.56
CA GLY A 38 5.77 13.37 -11.63
C GLY A 38 6.19 13.11 -10.17
N TYR A 39 5.50 12.22 -9.48
CA TYR A 39 5.83 11.86 -8.08
C TYR A 39 7.07 10.96 -7.94
N CYS A 40 7.63 10.44 -9.05
CA CYS A 40 8.89 9.70 -9.04
C CYS A 40 10.12 10.62 -9.02
N ARG A 41 9.94 11.94 -9.05
CA ARG A 41 11.05 12.91 -8.97
C ARG A 41 11.64 12.95 -7.57
N THR A 42 12.96 13.10 -7.53
CA THR A 42 13.72 13.36 -6.31
C THR A 42 14.07 14.84 -6.20
N ILE A 43 13.74 15.45 -5.08
CA ILE A 43 14.09 16.85 -4.79
C ILE A 43 15.38 16.86 -4.00
N LYS A 44 16.43 17.44 -4.57
CA LYS A 44 17.70 17.67 -3.87
C LYS A 44 17.77 19.12 -3.39
N LYS A 45 17.93 19.33 -2.09
CA LYS A 45 18.07 20.64 -1.48
C LYS A 45 19.23 20.65 -0.51
N LYS A 46 20.35 21.28 -0.88
CA LYS A 46 21.64 21.20 -0.20
C LYS A 46 22.08 19.72 -0.13
N ASP A 47 22.42 19.23 1.05
CA ASP A 47 22.84 17.84 1.32
C ASP A 47 21.67 16.88 1.57
N TYR A 48 20.42 17.34 1.42
CA TYR A 48 19.25 16.55 1.69
C TYR A 48 18.58 16.09 0.39
N VAL A 49 18.06 14.85 0.44
CA VAL A 49 17.28 14.23 -0.62
C VAL A 49 15.87 14.03 -0.11
N TRP A 50 14.89 14.52 -0.87
CA TRP A 50 13.47 14.45 -0.54
C TRP A 50 12.71 13.81 -1.69
N ASP A 51 12.07 12.70 -1.42
CA ASP A 51 11.11 12.09 -2.32
C ASP A 51 9.69 12.41 -1.86
N TYR A 52 8.73 12.45 -2.79
CA TYR A 52 7.32 12.64 -2.44
C TYR A 52 6.76 11.48 -1.64
N ALA A 53 7.27 10.27 -1.88
CA ALA A 53 7.01 9.06 -1.10
C ALA A 53 8.14 8.07 -1.28
N GLY A 54 8.28 7.10 -0.36
CA GLY A 54 9.18 5.96 -0.57
C GLY A 54 8.69 5.13 -1.77
N HIS A 55 9.58 4.85 -2.72
CA HIS A 55 9.25 4.12 -3.93
C HIS A 55 9.73 2.67 -3.82
N PHE A 56 8.82 1.78 -3.43
CA PHE A 56 9.01 0.34 -3.57
C PHE A 56 8.32 -0.12 -4.85
N PHE A 57 9.05 -0.83 -5.69
CA PHE A 57 8.48 -1.37 -6.93
C PHE A 57 7.72 -2.65 -6.63
N HIS A 58 6.47 -2.70 -7.12
CA HIS A 58 5.61 -3.88 -7.08
C HIS A 58 5.28 -4.26 -8.52
N PHE A 59 5.63 -5.46 -8.91
CA PHE A 59 5.41 -5.94 -10.26
C PHE A 59 4.19 -6.86 -10.30
N SER A 60 3.32 -6.65 -11.28
CA SER A 60 2.13 -7.48 -11.48
C SER A 60 2.43 -8.80 -12.17
N THR A 61 3.56 -8.86 -12.91
CA THR A 61 3.99 -10.05 -13.64
C THR A 61 5.52 -10.15 -13.66
N ASP A 62 6.04 -11.37 -13.78
CA ASP A 62 7.49 -11.61 -13.92
C ASP A 62 8.06 -11.04 -15.21
N GLU A 63 7.26 -11.00 -16.28
CA GLU A 63 7.64 -10.39 -17.55
C GLU A 63 7.90 -8.89 -17.37
N PHE A 64 6.99 -8.19 -16.69
CA PHE A 64 7.14 -6.77 -16.43
C PHE A 64 8.32 -6.49 -15.49
N LYS A 65 8.49 -7.33 -14.46
CA LYS A 65 9.65 -7.27 -13.55
C LYS A 65 10.96 -7.41 -14.33
N LYS A 66 11.07 -8.43 -15.19
CA LYS A 66 12.25 -8.65 -16.02
C LYS A 66 12.54 -7.46 -16.93
N LYS A 67 11.54 -6.96 -17.65
CA LYS A 67 11.66 -5.81 -18.56
C LYS A 67 12.13 -4.55 -17.85
N PHE A 68 11.64 -4.31 -16.62
CA PHE A 68 12.08 -3.20 -15.79
C PHE A 68 13.54 -3.39 -15.37
N LEU A 69 13.91 -4.55 -14.83
CA LEU A 69 15.27 -4.84 -14.37
C LEU A 69 16.29 -4.77 -15.49
N ASP A 70 15.93 -5.19 -16.70
CA ASP A 70 16.79 -5.10 -17.89
C ASP A 70 17.02 -3.63 -18.35
N SER A 71 16.16 -2.69 -17.91
CA SER A 71 16.21 -1.27 -18.29
C SER A 71 16.95 -0.35 -17.30
N VAL A 72 17.31 -0.87 -16.13
CA VAL A 72 17.98 -0.10 -15.06
C VAL A 72 19.36 -0.67 -14.76
N ASN A 73 20.26 0.18 -14.25
CA ASN A 73 21.57 -0.30 -13.83
C ASN A 73 21.42 -1.15 -12.55
N PRO A 74 21.89 -2.42 -12.53
CA PRO A 74 21.80 -3.28 -11.35
C PRO A 74 22.40 -2.69 -10.08
N GLU A 75 23.40 -1.83 -10.18
CA GLU A 75 24.03 -1.16 -9.03
C GLU A 75 23.11 -0.14 -8.35
N ASP A 76 22.12 0.38 -9.09
CA ASP A 76 21.14 1.33 -8.58
C ASP A 76 19.96 0.64 -7.86
N ILE A 77 19.86 -0.68 -8.00
CA ILE A 77 18.80 -1.47 -7.37
C ILE A 77 19.20 -1.82 -5.94
N LYS A 78 18.35 -1.43 -4.99
CA LYS A 78 18.54 -1.78 -3.58
C LYS A 78 17.38 -2.67 -3.12
N TYR A 79 17.73 -3.82 -2.57
CA TYR A 79 16.79 -4.69 -1.89
C TYR A 79 16.78 -4.35 -0.41
N LYS A 80 15.61 -4.08 0.14
CA LYS A 80 15.48 -3.76 1.56
C LYS A 80 14.17 -4.31 2.10
N ASP A 81 14.26 -5.02 3.21
CA ASP A 81 13.09 -5.45 3.95
C ASP A 81 12.39 -4.24 4.59
N LYS A 82 11.09 -4.18 4.39
CA LYS A 82 10.25 -3.13 4.96
C LYS A 82 10.01 -3.43 6.43
N ASN A 83 10.53 -2.60 7.31
CA ASN A 83 10.27 -2.67 8.74
C ASN A 83 9.39 -1.48 9.16
N THR A 84 8.09 -1.73 9.20
CA THR A 84 7.10 -0.70 9.56
C THR A 84 6.51 -1.03 10.92
N LYS A 85 6.48 -0.03 11.79
CA LYS A 85 5.89 -0.13 13.12
C LYS A 85 4.68 0.81 13.24
N ILE A 86 3.75 0.43 14.08
CA ILE A 86 2.56 1.19 14.44
C ILE A 86 2.72 1.60 15.90
N ILE A 87 2.55 2.89 16.19
CA ILE A 87 2.45 3.35 17.57
C ILE A 87 1.00 3.18 18.02
N TYR A 88 0.78 2.26 18.95
CA TYR A 88 -0.51 1.98 19.53
C TYR A 88 -0.45 2.09 21.05
N LYS A 89 -1.19 3.03 21.64
CA LYS A 89 -1.18 3.33 23.07
C LYS A 89 0.21 3.56 23.69
N GLY A 90 1.13 4.10 22.91
CA GLY A 90 2.52 4.37 23.32
C GLY A 90 3.50 3.23 23.05
N GLU A 91 3.02 2.05 22.70
CA GLU A 91 3.85 0.88 22.38
C GLU A 91 4.00 0.71 20.87
N LEU A 92 5.05 0.01 20.44
CA LEU A 92 5.32 -0.30 19.04
C LEU A 92 4.74 -1.68 18.70
N VAL A 93 3.80 -1.70 17.77
CA VAL A 93 3.22 -2.91 17.19
C VAL A 93 3.69 -3.07 15.76
N ASP A 94 4.03 -4.28 15.35
CA ASP A 94 4.46 -4.56 13.98
C ASP A 94 3.32 -4.39 12.98
N TYR A 95 3.67 -3.90 11.79
CA TYR A 95 2.74 -3.83 10.66
C TYR A 95 2.75 -5.18 9.89
N PRO A 96 1.59 -5.70 9.48
CA PRO A 96 0.25 -5.15 9.66
C PRO A 96 -0.33 -5.45 11.07
N PHE A 97 -1.09 -4.50 11.60
CA PHE A 97 -1.67 -4.60 12.94
C PHE A 97 -2.44 -5.90 13.18
N GLN A 98 -3.30 -6.26 12.24
CA GLN A 98 -4.23 -7.40 12.36
C GLN A 98 -3.54 -8.76 12.41
N THR A 99 -2.32 -8.91 11.94
CA THR A 99 -1.53 -10.14 12.05
C THR A 99 -0.60 -10.14 13.25
N ASN A 100 -0.44 -8.98 13.90
CA ASN A 100 0.44 -8.78 15.05
C ASN A 100 -0.31 -8.41 16.33
N ILE A 101 -1.61 -8.70 16.41
CA ILE A 101 -2.45 -8.44 17.60
C ILE A 101 -1.93 -9.13 18.86
N HIS A 102 -1.11 -10.17 18.72
CA HIS A 102 -0.46 -10.87 19.85
C HIS A 102 0.55 -9.98 20.61
N GLN A 103 0.96 -8.85 20.04
CA GLN A 103 1.82 -7.84 20.67
C GLN A 103 1.03 -6.83 21.53
N LEU A 104 -0.31 -6.92 21.52
CA LEU A 104 -1.17 -6.07 22.33
C LEU A 104 -1.19 -6.55 23.80
N GLU A 105 -1.69 -5.70 24.68
CA GLU A 105 -2.07 -6.09 26.04
C GLU A 105 -2.95 -7.34 26.00
N LYS A 106 -2.78 -8.24 26.98
CA LYS A 106 -3.44 -9.55 26.99
C LYS A 106 -4.95 -9.50 26.79
N GLU A 107 -5.62 -8.57 27.45
CA GLU A 107 -7.08 -8.40 27.34
C GLU A 107 -7.48 -7.96 25.92
N GLU A 108 -6.76 -6.99 25.36
CA GLU A 108 -7.01 -6.49 24.02
C GLU A 108 -6.73 -7.56 22.94
N PHE A 109 -5.69 -8.35 23.14
CA PHE A 109 -5.41 -9.50 22.26
C PHE A 109 -6.55 -10.53 22.29
N ILE A 110 -7.06 -10.86 23.49
CA ILE A 110 -8.17 -11.79 23.64
C ILE A 110 -9.43 -11.24 22.96
N ASP A 111 -9.77 -9.95 23.14
CA ASP A 111 -10.89 -9.30 22.49
C ASP A 111 -10.78 -9.37 20.96
N CYS A 112 -9.59 -9.02 20.42
CA CYS A 112 -9.34 -9.08 18.98
C CYS A 112 -9.48 -10.50 18.44
N LEU A 113 -8.96 -11.48 19.15
CA LEU A 113 -9.03 -12.88 18.74
C LEU A 113 -10.45 -13.41 18.81
N TYR A 114 -11.18 -13.09 19.89
CA TYR A 114 -12.58 -13.47 20.06
C TYR A 114 -13.45 -12.92 18.92
N ASP A 115 -13.38 -11.62 18.66
CA ASP A 115 -14.17 -10.98 17.60
C ASP A 115 -13.76 -11.48 16.20
N LEU A 116 -12.49 -11.80 15.99
CA LEU A 116 -12.03 -12.39 14.73
C LEU A 116 -12.60 -13.80 14.49
N PHE A 117 -12.75 -14.61 15.56
CA PHE A 117 -13.39 -15.92 15.47
C PHE A 117 -14.90 -15.84 15.27
N HIS A 118 -15.55 -14.83 15.83
CA HIS A 118 -17.02 -14.67 15.83
C HIS A 118 -17.49 -13.63 14.82
N LYS A 119 -16.61 -13.20 13.90
CA LYS A 119 -16.98 -12.27 12.84
C LYS A 119 -18.04 -12.87 11.91
N GLU A 120 -18.96 -12.03 11.45
CA GLU A 120 -19.98 -12.42 10.50
C GLU A 120 -19.48 -12.13 9.07
N GLU A 121 -18.97 -13.15 8.38
CA GLU A 121 -18.63 -13.03 6.98
C GLU A 121 -19.88 -13.05 6.11
N LYS A 122 -19.90 -12.14 5.12
CA LYS A 122 -20.96 -12.04 4.11
C LYS A 122 -20.39 -12.41 2.74
N GLU A 123 -21.29 -12.82 1.84
CA GLU A 123 -20.91 -13.03 0.43
C GLU A 123 -20.57 -11.70 -0.27
N ASP A 124 -21.25 -10.62 0.14
CA ASP A 124 -21.02 -9.27 -0.37
C ASP A 124 -21.11 -8.22 0.75
N TYR A 125 -20.45 -7.09 0.57
CA TYR A 125 -20.36 -5.99 1.53
C TYR A 125 -20.84 -4.68 0.90
N ASP A 126 -21.59 -3.89 1.67
CA ASP A 126 -22.17 -2.63 1.22
C ASP A 126 -21.15 -1.48 1.13
N SER A 127 -20.06 -1.58 1.86
CA SER A 127 -19.04 -0.53 1.94
C SER A 127 -17.70 -1.08 2.44
N PHE A 128 -16.66 -0.25 2.36
CA PHE A 128 -15.37 -0.57 2.93
C PHE A 128 -15.43 -0.83 4.44
N LEU A 129 -16.21 -0.03 5.19
CA LEU A 129 -16.40 -0.26 6.62
C LEU A 129 -17.09 -1.60 6.92
N ASP A 130 -18.13 -1.95 6.17
CA ASP A 130 -18.84 -3.21 6.31
C ASP A 130 -17.92 -4.40 6.03
N MET A 131 -17.11 -4.29 4.98
CA MET A 131 -16.07 -5.28 4.66
C MET A 131 -15.06 -5.44 5.80
N LEU A 132 -14.61 -4.33 6.40
CA LEU A 132 -13.67 -4.40 7.52
C LEU A 132 -14.27 -5.20 8.70
N TYR A 133 -15.51 -4.92 9.11
CA TYR A 133 -16.15 -5.66 10.19
C TYR A 133 -16.33 -7.14 9.87
N GLY A 134 -16.76 -7.46 8.65
CA GLY A 134 -16.95 -8.84 8.23
C GLY A 134 -15.66 -9.65 8.12
N LYS A 135 -14.54 -8.98 7.78
CA LYS A 135 -13.25 -9.69 7.61
C LYS A 135 -12.38 -9.73 8.86
N PHE A 136 -12.48 -8.74 9.76
CA PHE A 136 -11.55 -8.60 10.89
C PHE A 136 -12.21 -8.63 12.27
N GLY A 137 -13.56 -8.57 12.33
CA GLY A 137 -14.29 -8.45 13.59
C GLY A 137 -14.17 -7.06 14.22
N LYS A 138 -15.00 -6.83 15.22
CA LYS A 138 -15.21 -5.50 15.81
C LYS A 138 -13.94 -4.93 16.46
N SER A 139 -13.26 -5.71 17.27
CA SER A 139 -12.13 -5.18 18.08
C SER A 139 -10.96 -4.72 17.24
N ILE A 140 -10.54 -5.47 16.22
CA ILE A 140 -9.45 -5.04 15.31
C ILE A 140 -9.87 -3.78 14.54
N VAL A 141 -11.12 -3.73 14.08
CA VAL A 141 -11.64 -2.59 13.32
C VAL A 141 -11.67 -1.33 14.17
N GLU A 142 -12.28 -1.36 15.34
CA GLU A 142 -12.42 -0.17 16.17
C GLU A 142 -11.09 0.29 16.79
N LYS A 143 -10.21 -0.66 17.14
CA LYS A 143 -8.90 -0.34 17.73
C LYS A 143 -7.93 0.27 16.71
N PHE A 144 -7.96 -0.17 15.46
CA PHE A 144 -6.96 0.26 14.49
C PHE A 144 -7.49 0.54 13.08
N LEU A 145 -8.16 -0.43 12.42
CA LEU A 145 -8.43 -0.31 10.98
C LEU A 145 -9.32 0.88 10.64
N LYS A 146 -10.36 1.14 11.42
CA LYS A 146 -11.28 2.26 11.20
C LYS A 146 -10.58 3.60 11.41
N PRO A 147 -10.02 3.94 12.59
CA PRO A 147 -9.38 5.24 12.81
C PRO A 147 -8.19 5.47 11.88
N TYR A 148 -7.43 4.44 11.54
CA TYR A 148 -6.33 4.54 10.59
C TYR A 148 -6.81 4.90 9.19
N ASN A 149 -7.81 4.19 8.68
CA ASN A 149 -8.31 4.42 7.32
C ASN A 149 -9.13 5.71 7.21
N GLU A 150 -9.91 6.09 8.24
CA GLU A 150 -10.57 7.40 8.28
C GLU A 150 -9.55 8.55 8.20
N LYS A 151 -8.43 8.43 8.90
CA LYS A 151 -7.33 9.39 8.81
C LYS A 151 -6.66 9.38 7.43
N LEU A 152 -6.45 8.21 6.86
CA LEU A 152 -5.78 8.05 5.56
C LEU A 152 -6.61 8.62 4.41
N TYR A 153 -7.89 8.28 4.37
CA TYR A 153 -8.80 8.68 3.28
C TYR A 153 -9.49 10.01 3.53
N ALA A 154 -9.51 10.49 4.78
CA ALA A 154 -10.19 11.72 5.21
C ALA A 154 -11.69 11.75 4.86
N VAL A 155 -12.36 10.60 4.85
CA VAL A 155 -13.78 10.42 4.59
C VAL A 155 -14.38 9.35 5.50
N ASP A 156 -15.71 9.34 5.61
CA ASP A 156 -16.43 8.23 6.25
C ASP A 156 -16.27 6.95 5.40
N LEU A 157 -15.76 5.88 6.01
CA LEU A 157 -15.47 4.62 5.33
C LEU A 157 -16.73 3.92 4.79
N LYS A 158 -17.91 4.31 5.25
CA LYS A 158 -19.21 3.87 4.68
C LYS A 158 -19.43 4.36 3.26
N THR A 159 -18.75 5.46 2.87
CA THR A 159 -18.88 6.06 1.54
C THR A 159 -17.89 5.47 0.53
N LEU A 160 -16.94 4.66 1.00
CA LEU A 160 -15.95 4.02 0.14
C LEU A 160 -16.46 2.66 -0.35
N ASP A 161 -16.09 2.35 -1.58
CA ASP A 161 -16.29 1.03 -2.16
C ASP A 161 -15.58 -0.05 -1.32
N LYS A 162 -16.18 -1.23 -1.20
CA LYS A 162 -15.61 -2.36 -0.45
C LYS A 162 -14.20 -2.74 -0.88
N ASP A 163 -13.87 -2.52 -2.14
CA ASP A 163 -12.57 -2.83 -2.74
C ASP A 163 -11.60 -1.64 -2.78
N ALA A 164 -11.85 -0.58 -2.00
CA ALA A 164 -11.09 0.67 -2.01
C ALA A 164 -9.55 0.51 -1.86
N MET A 165 -9.08 -0.50 -1.13
CA MET A 165 -7.66 -0.82 -1.03
C MET A 165 -7.18 -1.89 -2.02
N GLY A 166 -8.10 -2.55 -2.71
CA GLY A 166 -7.77 -3.57 -3.71
C GLY A 166 -6.82 -4.65 -3.19
N ARG A 167 -5.91 -5.10 -4.05
CA ARG A 167 -4.95 -6.19 -3.76
C ARG A 167 -3.92 -5.88 -2.66
N PHE A 168 -3.80 -4.65 -2.23
CA PHE A 168 -2.80 -4.25 -1.25
C PHE A 168 -3.29 -4.36 0.20
N PHE A 169 -4.53 -4.84 0.41
CA PHE A 169 -5.06 -4.97 1.74
C PHE A 169 -4.51 -6.23 2.43
N PRO A 170 -3.79 -6.10 3.55
CA PRO A 170 -3.27 -7.25 4.27
C PRO A 170 -4.38 -7.89 5.11
N TYR A 171 -4.84 -9.07 4.69
CA TYR A 171 -5.83 -9.83 5.44
C TYR A 171 -5.23 -10.46 6.69
N ALA A 172 -6.05 -10.61 7.74
CA ALA A 172 -5.70 -11.39 8.91
C ALA A 172 -6.03 -12.87 8.66
N ASP A 173 -5.04 -13.70 8.87
CA ASP A 173 -5.18 -15.14 8.86
C ASP A 173 -4.82 -15.65 10.26
N ILE A 174 -5.71 -16.44 10.89
CA ILE A 174 -5.48 -16.98 12.22
C ILE A 174 -4.22 -17.85 12.28
N PRO A 175 -3.95 -18.76 11.32
CA PRO A 175 -2.66 -19.43 11.21
C PRO A 175 -1.48 -18.47 11.22
N ALA A 176 -1.51 -17.40 10.46
CA ALA A 176 -0.42 -16.41 10.43
C ALA A 176 -0.22 -15.70 11.78
N ILE A 177 -1.29 -15.39 12.50
CA ILE A 177 -1.21 -14.81 13.85
C ILE A 177 -0.53 -15.82 14.80
N ILE A 178 -0.94 -17.09 14.76
CA ILE A 178 -0.39 -18.15 15.62
C ILE A 178 1.09 -18.38 15.26
N ASP A 179 1.45 -18.40 14.00
CA ASP A 179 2.83 -18.61 13.56
C ASP A 179 3.72 -17.43 13.97
N ASN A 180 3.22 -16.19 13.91
CA ASN A 180 3.92 -15.02 14.42
C ASN A 180 4.15 -15.12 15.95
N MET A 181 3.16 -15.59 16.71
CA MET A 181 3.31 -15.83 18.15
C MET A 181 4.37 -16.89 18.45
N LYS A 182 4.42 -17.98 17.67
CA LYS A 182 5.38 -19.08 17.86
C LYS A 182 6.80 -18.73 17.44
N ALA A 183 6.93 -17.87 16.43
CA ALA A 183 8.23 -17.59 15.81
C ALA A 183 9.17 -16.77 16.70
N ASN A 184 8.70 -16.20 17.83
CA ASN A 184 9.46 -15.32 18.71
C ASN A 184 10.23 -14.23 17.91
N LYS A 185 9.68 -13.85 16.75
CA LYS A 185 10.29 -12.88 15.84
C LYS A 185 9.82 -11.48 16.24
N ASP A 186 10.77 -10.63 16.53
CA ASP A 186 10.53 -9.19 16.81
C ASP A 186 9.98 -8.42 15.60
N SER A 187 9.85 -9.05 14.44
CA SER A 187 9.13 -8.51 13.29
C SER A 187 8.94 -9.55 12.20
N THR A 188 7.71 -9.73 11.71
CA THR A 188 7.49 -10.27 10.38
C THR A 188 7.48 -9.10 9.40
N SER A 189 8.49 -9.00 8.57
CA SER A 189 8.47 -8.05 7.46
C SER A 189 7.37 -8.47 6.48
N TYR A 190 6.44 -7.56 6.22
CA TYR A 190 5.44 -7.75 5.18
C TYR A 190 6.09 -7.45 3.83
N ASN A 191 6.46 -8.48 3.12
CA ASN A 191 6.93 -8.40 1.75
C ASN A 191 5.75 -8.55 0.79
N ASN A 192 5.25 -7.44 0.27
CA ASN A 192 4.45 -7.44 -0.95
C ASN A 192 5.43 -7.57 -2.13
N SER A 193 5.80 -8.81 -2.45
CA SER A 193 6.52 -9.13 -3.69
C SER A 193 5.56 -9.45 -4.80
#